data_ed6e519dc58dcabf17884c6fb09d6533
#
_entry.id   ed6e519dc58dcabf17884c6fb09d6533
#
_cell.length_a   1.000
_cell.length_b   1.000
_cell.length_c   1.000
_cell.angle_alpha   90.00
_cell.angle_beta   90.00
_cell.angle_gamma   90.00
#
_symmetry.space_group_name_H-M   'P 1'
#
loop_
_entity.id
_entity.type
_entity.pdbx_description
1 polymer ?
#
loop_
_entity_poly.entity_id
_entity_poly.type
_entity_poly.pdbx_seq_one_letter_code
_entity_poly.pdbx_strand_id
1 'polypeptide(L)'
;RALPSGQVSIRSYWAFLIASSILFVFSAWMLNPLAFYLSSVALVIVFFYSLTKRFTAFSHFWLGLAISIAPVGAWVAIREEISFISLLLGAAVVFWLIGFDILYSCMDVDADRVNRLHSIPQRFGVEMALKVAWVSHAVMVVFLLILLESMVLLGPVYLAGVVLVAGLLIY
;
A
#
# COMPACT_ATOMS: atom_id res chain seq x y z
N ARG A 1 13.73 6.36 -16.13
CA ARG A 1 13.95 6.56 -14.68
C ARG A 1 15.04 7.61 -14.48
N ALA A 2 14.81 8.62 -13.61
CA ALA A 2 15.66 9.81 -13.45
C ALA A 2 17.12 9.50 -13.06
N LEU A 3 17.34 8.47 -12.25
CA LEU A 3 18.68 8.08 -11.81
C LEU A 3 19.52 7.41 -12.92
N PRO A 4 19.01 6.41 -13.66
CA PRO A 4 19.75 5.81 -14.77
C PRO A 4 19.93 6.76 -15.97
N SER A 5 19.05 7.75 -16.15
CA SER A 5 19.16 8.76 -17.21
C SER A 5 20.14 9.90 -16.90
N GLY A 6 20.74 9.92 -15.71
CA GLY A 6 21.66 10.95 -15.27
C GLY A 6 21.01 12.31 -14.92
N GLN A 7 19.68 12.40 -14.91
CA GLN A 7 18.96 13.63 -14.56
C GLN A 7 19.11 14.00 -13.08
N VAL A 8 19.39 13.03 -12.22
CA VAL A 8 19.63 13.23 -10.78
C VAL A 8 20.95 12.56 -10.40
N SER A 9 21.83 13.30 -9.69
CA SER A 9 23.07 12.71 -9.20
C SER A 9 22.79 11.72 -8.08
N ILE A 10 23.60 10.67 -8.00
CA ILE A 10 23.49 9.65 -6.94
C ILE A 10 23.65 10.25 -5.54
N ARG A 11 24.46 11.30 -5.41
CA ARG A 11 24.68 12.02 -4.15
C ARG A 11 23.41 12.78 -3.74
N SER A 12 22.78 13.49 -4.67
CA SER A 12 21.51 14.20 -4.42
C SER A 12 20.39 13.23 -4.06
N TYR A 13 20.34 12.07 -4.71
CA TYR A 13 19.38 11.03 -4.40
C TYR A 13 19.50 10.54 -2.95
N TRP A 14 20.72 10.16 -2.53
CA TRP A 14 20.97 9.71 -1.16
C TRP A 14 20.76 10.79 -0.12
N ALA A 15 21.18 12.03 -0.40
CA ALA A 15 20.95 13.15 0.50
C ALA A 15 19.46 13.39 0.72
N PHE A 16 18.65 13.38 -0.35
CA PHE A 16 17.20 13.55 -0.26
C PHE A 16 16.54 12.40 0.52
N LEU A 17 16.94 11.14 0.26
CA LEU A 17 16.39 9.97 0.92
C LEU A 17 16.69 9.99 2.43
N ILE A 18 17.93 10.29 2.81
CA ILE A 18 18.34 10.37 4.22
C ILE A 18 17.62 11.53 4.91
N ALA A 19 17.61 12.71 4.30
CA ALA A 19 16.93 13.88 4.86
C ALA A 19 15.43 13.64 5.06
N SER A 20 14.75 13.03 4.08
CA SER A 20 13.32 12.69 4.18
C SER A 20 13.06 11.65 5.26
N SER A 21 13.93 10.64 5.40
CA SER A 21 13.81 9.62 6.45
C SER A 21 13.98 10.21 7.85
N ILE A 22 14.99 11.09 8.03
CA ILE A 22 15.21 11.78 9.30
C ILE A 22 14.01 12.67 9.63
N LEU A 23 13.54 13.46 8.67
CA LEU A 23 12.38 14.34 8.86
C LEU A 23 11.12 13.54 9.22
N PHE A 24 10.89 12.39 8.59
CA PHE A 24 9.77 11.50 8.89
C PHE A 24 9.83 10.99 10.34
N VAL A 25 10.97 10.46 10.78
CA VAL A 25 11.16 9.95 12.15
C VAL A 25 11.05 11.07 13.17
N PHE A 26 11.64 12.23 12.88
CA PHE A 26 11.56 13.43 13.73
C PHE A 26 10.11 13.91 13.88
N SER A 27 9.36 13.97 12.79
CA SER A 27 7.94 14.34 12.83
C SER A 27 7.12 13.35 13.66
N ALA A 28 7.38 12.05 13.52
CA ALA A 28 6.72 11.02 14.32
C ALA A 28 7.06 11.14 15.82
N TRP A 29 8.31 11.48 16.14
CA TRP A 29 8.74 11.74 17.53
C TRP A 29 8.02 12.93 18.17
N MET A 30 7.72 13.96 17.37
CA MET A 30 6.96 15.13 17.84
C MET A 30 5.48 14.85 18.08
N LEU A 31 4.93 13.75 17.54
CA LEU A 31 3.53 13.40 17.73
C LEU A 31 3.31 12.65 19.04
N ASN A 32 3.86 11.45 19.16
CA ASN A 32 3.77 10.63 20.37
C ASN A 32 4.81 9.49 20.34
N PRO A 33 5.10 8.83 21.50
CA PRO A 33 6.09 7.74 21.56
C PRO A 33 5.75 6.54 20.68
N LEU A 34 4.47 6.17 20.56
CA LEU A 34 4.05 5.03 19.73
C LEU A 34 4.32 5.31 18.24
N ALA A 35 3.96 6.51 17.76
CA ALA A 35 4.24 6.93 16.38
C ALA A 35 5.76 6.91 16.10
N PHE A 36 6.58 7.37 17.07
CA PHE A 36 8.03 7.33 16.96
C PHE A 36 8.57 5.91 16.76
N TYR A 37 8.18 4.94 17.59
CA TYR A 37 8.63 3.55 17.44
C TYR A 37 8.14 2.93 16.12
N LEU A 38 6.89 3.16 15.75
CA LEU A 38 6.31 2.64 14.53
C LEU A 38 6.90 3.28 13.27
N SER A 39 7.44 4.49 13.32
CA SER A 39 8.09 5.14 12.19
C SER A 39 9.31 4.36 11.69
N SER A 40 10.07 3.74 12.60
CA SER A 40 11.20 2.88 12.24
C SER A 40 10.74 1.62 11.51
N VAL A 41 9.65 0.99 11.97
CA VAL A 41 9.04 -0.19 11.32
C VAL A 41 8.52 0.21 9.93
N ALA A 42 7.88 1.36 9.81
CA ALA A 42 7.39 1.91 8.55
C ALA A 42 8.51 2.08 7.52
N LEU A 43 9.64 2.68 7.91
CA LEU A 43 10.81 2.82 7.03
C LEU A 43 11.35 1.47 6.56
N VAL A 44 11.45 0.48 7.45
CA VAL A 44 11.88 -0.88 7.08
C VAL A 44 10.96 -1.47 6.02
N ILE A 45 9.63 -1.38 6.20
CA ILE A 45 8.65 -1.91 5.24
C ILE A 45 8.76 -1.19 3.89
N VAL A 46 8.85 0.15 3.88
CA VAL A 46 8.96 0.96 2.66
C VAL A 46 10.24 0.66 1.90
N PHE A 47 11.39 0.54 2.58
CA PHE A 47 12.64 0.20 1.93
C PHE A 47 12.66 -1.25 1.44
N PHE A 48 12.13 -2.17 2.24
CA PHE A 48 12.04 -3.58 1.85
C PHE A 48 11.17 -3.77 0.61
N TYR A 49 10.01 -3.09 0.54
CA TYR A 49 9.15 -3.12 -0.65
C TYR A 49 9.92 -2.83 -1.93
N SER A 50 10.81 -1.81 -1.93
CA SER A 50 11.59 -1.42 -3.11
C SER A 50 12.46 -2.54 -3.69
N LEU A 51 12.74 -3.58 -2.90
CA LEU A 51 13.55 -4.70 -3.30
C LEU A 51 12.72 -5.93 -3.70
N THR A 52 11.46 -6.01 -3.26
CA THR A 52 10.64 -7.24 -3.33
C THR A 52 10.42 -7.74 -4.75
N LYS A 53 10.24 -6.85 -5.73
CA LYS A 53 10.03 -7.21 -7.15
C LYS A 53 11.25 -7.94 -7.76
N ARG A 54 12.42 -7.93 -7.09
CA ARG A 54 13.62 -8.61 -7.56
C ARG A 54 13.65 -10.11 -7.23
N PHE A 55 12.89 -10.55 -6.22
CA PHE A 55 12.95 -11.93 -5.73
C PHE A 55 11.59 -12.58 -5.48
N THR A 56 10.48 -11.83 -5.48
CA THR A 56 9.15 -12.39 -5.23
C THR A 56 8.07 -11.79 -6.12
N ALA A 57 7.12 -12.64 -6.54
CA ALA A 57 5.91 -12.21 -7.24
C ALA A 57 4.88 -11.56 -6.30
N PHE A 58 5.06 -11.66 -4.97
CA PHE A 58 4.18 -11.05 -3.96
C PHE A 58 4.53 -9.60 -3.62
N SER A 59 5.26 -8.92 -4.51
CA SER A 59 5.60 -7.48 -4.36
C SER A 59 4.36 -6.59 -4.18
N HIS A 60 3.23 -6.97 -4.78
CA HIS A 60 1.95 -6.27 -4.66
C HIS A 60 1.43 -6.19 -3.22
N PHE A 61 1.61 -7.28 -2.46
CA PHE A 61 1.28 -7.32 -1.02
C PHE A 61 2.15 -6.33 -0.22
N TRP A 62 3.46 -6.31 -0.50
CA TRP A 62 4.39 -5.40 0.18
C TRP A 62 4.11 -3.93 -0.14
N LEU A 63 3.69 -3.62 -1.38
CA LEU A 63 3.24 -2.29 -1.75
C LEU A 63 2.00 -1.88 -0.95
N GLY A 64 1.00 -2.77 -0.91
CA GLY A 64 -0.22 -2.56 -0.14
C GLY A 64 0.08 -2.30 1.33
N LEU A 65 0.95 -3.12 1.93
CA LEU A 65 1.38 -2.96 3.32
C LEU A 65 2.10 -1.62 3.54
N ALA A 66 3.03 -1.23 2.65
CA ALA A 66 3.75 0.04 2.77
C ALA A 66 2.83 1.26 2.73
N ILE A 67 1.79 1.25 1.90
CA ILE A 67 0.85 2.38 1.78
C ILE A 67 -0.20 2.35 2.88
N SER A 68 -0.61 1.16 3.36
CA SER A 68 -1.56 1.04 4.48
C SER A 68 -1.05 1.63 5.80
N ILE A 69 0.26 1.83 5.92
CA ILE A 69 0.87 2.55 7.05
C ILE A 69 0.31 3.97 7.18
N ALA A 70 -0.08 4.63 6.07
CA ALA A 70 -0.57 6.01 6.11
C ALA A 70 -1.86 6.15 6.94
N PRO A 71 -2.97 5.44 6.68
CA PRO A 71 -4.18 5.56 7.50
C PRO A 71 -4.00 5.02 8.92
N VAL A 72 -3.22 3.94 9.11
CA VAL A 72 -2.92 3.41 10.46
C VAL A 72 -2.06 4.41 11.24
N GLY A 73 -1.05 4.99 10.60
CA GLY A 73 -0.19 6.00 11.21
C GLY A 73 -0.93 7.28 11.57
N ALA A 74 -1.86 7.73 10.73
CA ALA A 74 -2.73 8.87 11.04
C ALA A 74 -3.60 8.61 12.28
N TRP A 75 -4.14 7.41 12.42
CA TRP A 75 -4.88 7.00 13.62
C TRP A 75 -3.99 7.04 14.86
N VAL A 76 -2.81 6.41 14.78
CA VAL A 76 -1.84 6.38 15.89
C VAL A 76 -1.37 7.78 16.25
N ALA A 77 -1.17 8.67 15.28
CA ALA A 77 -0.76 10.04 15.52
C ALA A 77 -1.76 10.83 16.39
N ILE A 78 -3.07 10.54 16.28
CA ILE A 78 -4.14 11.26 16.95
C ILE A 78 -4.59 10.54 18.23
N ARG A 79 -4.68 9.20 18.18
CA ARG A 79 -5.27 8.40 19.26
C ARG A 79 -4.24 7.75 20.19
N GLU A 80 -2.97 7.77 19.82
CA GLU A 80 -1.86 7.13 20.55
C GLU A 80 -2.04 5.62 20.78
N GLU A 81 -2.86 4.97 19.95
CA GLU A 81 -3.17 3.54 20.05
C GLU A 81 -3.30 2.90 18.66
N ILE A 82 -3.08 1.60 18.58
CA ILE A 82 -3.48 0.77 17.44
C ILE A 82 -4.84 0.17 17.79
N SER A 83 -5.89 0.52 17.04
CA SER A 83 -7.24 0.00 17.26
C SER A 83 -7.64 -1.01 16.18
N PHE A 84 -8.65 -1.82 16.48
CA PHE A 84 -9.24 -2.73 15.49
C PHE A 84 -9.74 -1.97 14.25
N ILE A 85 -10.30 -0.78 14.44
CA ILE A 85 -10.80 0.10 13.36
C ILE A 85 -9.66 0.54 12.44
N SER A 86 -8.51 0.97 13.00
CA SER A 86 -7.36 1.38 12.21
C SER A 86 -6.76 0.22 11.42
N LEU A 87 -6.76 -0.99 11.99
CA LEU A 87 -6.30 -2.20 11.31
C LEU A 87 -7.25 -2.64 10.21
N LEU A 88 -8.57 -2.53 10.40
CA LEU A 88 -9.57 -2.79 9.34
C LEU A 88 -9.37 -1.86 8.15
N LEU A 89 -9.21 -0.55 8.42
CA LEU A 89 -8.95 0.43 7.36
C LEU A 89 -7.63 0.15 6.66
N GLY A 90 -6.57 -0.16 7.41
CA GLY A 90 -5.29 -0.58 6.86
C GLY A 90 -5.41 -1.81 5.97
N ALA A 91 -6.14 -2.84 6.41
CA ALA A 91 -6.39 -4.05 5.64
C ALA A 91 -7.17 -3.75 4.35
N ALA A 92 -8.19 -2.90 4.40
CA ALA A 92 -8.92 -2.47 3.19
C ALA A 92 -7.97 -1.82 2.18
N VAL A 93 -7.06 -0.95 2.61
CA VAL A 93 -6.05 -0.31 1.76
C VAL A 93 -5.06 -1.33 1.20
N VAL A 94 -4.60 -2.31 1.99
CA VAL A 94 -3.73 -3.39 1.49
C VAL A 94 -4.38 -4.11 0.32
N PHE A 95 -5.61 -4.59 0.49
CA PHE A 95 -6.29 -5.37 -0.54
C PHE A 95 -6.68 -4.52 -1.76
N TRP A 96 -7.04 -3.26 -1.55
CA TRP A 96 -7.23 -2.33 -2.67
C TRP A 96 -5.98 -2.22 -3.53
N LEU A 97 -4.83 -1.99 -2.91
CA LEU A 97 -3.58 -1.82 -3.63
C LEU A 97 -3.04 -3.10 -4.25
N ILE A 98 -3.25 -4.26 -3.61
CA ILE A 98 -2.93 -5.53 -4.25
C ILE A 98 -3.68 -5.64 -5.58
N GLY A 99 -5.00 -5.44 -5.59
CA GLY A 99 -5.79 -5.51 -6.81
C GLY A 99 -5.36 -4.48 -7.86
N PHE A 100 -5.20 -3.22 -7.45
CA PHE A 100 -4.80 -2.12 -8.33
C PHE A 100 -3.41 -2.35 -8.96
N ASP A 101 -2.40 -2.69 -8.16
CA ASP A 101 -1.03 -2.88 -8.64
C ASP A 101 -0.89 -4.13 -9.52
N ILE A 102 -1.68 -5.18 -9.25
CA ILE A 102 -1.77 -6.34 -10.15
C ILE A 102 -2.30 -5.94 -11.51
N LEU A 103 -3.40 -5.16 -11.57
CA LEU A 103 -3.96 -4.66 -12.85
C LEU A 103 -2.92 -3.83 -13.61
N TYR A 104 -2.22 -2.94 -12.92
CA TYR A 104 -1.13 -2.15 -13.51
C TYR A 104 0.01 -3.04 -14.04
N SER A 105 0.40 -4.06 -13.28
CA SER A 105 1.46 -5.01 -13.67
C SER A 105 1.08 -5.87 -14.88
N CYS A 106 -0.20 -6.03 -15.20
CA CYS A 106 -0.62 -6.69 -16.43
C CYS A 106 -0.18 -5.92 -17.69
N MET A 107 -0.04 -4.60 -17.61
CA MET A 107 0.48 -3.78 -18.71
C MET A 107 2.02 -3.84 -18.82
N ASP A 108 2.70 -4.23 -17.76
CA ASP A 108 4.16 -4.23 -17.64
C ASP A 108 4.79 -5.63 -17.82
N VAL A 109 4.03 -6.66 -18.18
CA VAL A 109 4.49 -8.07 -18.22
C VAL A 109 5.74 -8.24 -19.08
N ASP A 110 5.79 -7.63 -20.25
CA ASP A 110 6.94 -7.74 -21.16
C ASP A 110 8.15 -7.00 -20.62
N ALA A 111 7.94 -5.81 -20.01
CA ALA A 111 8.99 -5.05 -19.37
C ALA A 111 9.54 -5.78 -18.13
N ASP A 112 8.68 -6.38 -17.32
CA ASP A 112 9.07 -7.18 -16.15
C ASP A 112 9.89 -8.40 -16.59
N ARG A 113 9.50 -9.07 -17.70
CA ARG A 113 10.22 -10.22 -18.27
C ARG A 113 11.62 -9.84 -18.74
N VAL A 114 11.75 -8.75 -19.50
CA VAL A 114 13.05 -8.24 -20.00
C VAL A 114 13.97 -7.85 -18.84
N ASN A 115 13.43 -7.23 -17.80
CA ASN A 115 14.20 -6.77 -16.64
C ASN A 115 14.39 -7.85 -15.55
N ARG A 116 13.94 -9.08 -15.78
CA ARG A 116 13.98 -10.20 -14.81
C ARG A 116 13.36 -9.83 -13.45
N LEU A 117 12.25 -9.10 -13.50
CA LEU A 117 11.46 -8.75 -12.33
C LEU A 117 10.32 -9.75 -12.14
N HIS A 118 9.90 -9.96 -10.91
CA HIS A 118 8.83 -10.89 -10.57
C HIS A 118 7.54 -10.14 -10.29
N SER A 119 6.46 -10.54 -10.97
CA SER A 119 5.10 -10.07 -10.69
C SER A 119 4.12 -11.24 -10.85
N ILE A 120 2.90 -11.10 -10.29
CA ILE A 120 1.87 -12.13 -10.41
C ILE A 120 1.55 -12.39 -11.89
N PRO A 121 1.28 -11.38 -12.75
CA PRO A 121 0.97 -11.64 -14.15
C PRO A 121 2.15 -12.23 -14.94
N GLN A 122 3.39 -11.84 -14.62
CA GLN A 122 4.58 -12.40 -15.25
C GLN A 122 4.77 -13.89 -14.91
N ARG A 123 4.45 -14.31 -13.67
CA ARG A 123 4.68 -15.67 -13.18
C ARG A 123 3.52 -16.61 -13.44
N PHE A 124 2.28 -16.16 -13.29
CA PHE A 124 1.08 -16.98 -13.31
C PHE A 124 0.16 -16.67 -14.49
N GLY A 125 0.53 -15.71 -15.33
CA GLY A 125 -0.29 -15.28 -16.47
C GLY A 125 -1.32 -14.21 -16.10
N VAL A 126 -1.76 -13.48 -17.15
CA VAL A 126 -2.68 -12.34 -16.99
C VAL A 126 -4.06 -12.80 -16.48
N GLU A 127 -4.57 -13.94 -16.96
CA GLU A 127 -5.89 -14.44 -16.54
C GLU A 127 -5.95 -14.71 -15.03
N MET A 128 -4.92 -15.37 -14.48
CA MET A 128 -4.84 -15.61 -13.04
C MET A 128 -4.65 -14.29 -12.27
N ALA A 129 -3.84 -13.37 -12.79
CA ALA A 129 -3.63 -12.07 -12.20
C ALA A 129 -4.95 -11.28 -12.07
N LEU A 130 -5.79 -11.28 -13.10
CA LEU A 130 -7.10 -10.63 -13.07
C LEU A 130 -8.02 -11.26 -12.01
N LYS A 131 -8.02 -12.60 -11.87
CA LYS A 131 -8.79 -13.28 -10.83
C LYS A 131 -8.31 -12.87 -9.43
N VAL A 132 -7.00 -12.82 -9.20
CA VAL A 132 -6.43 -12.38 -7.92
C VAL A 132 -6.76 -10.92 -7.64
N ALA A 133 -6.70 -10.03 -8.63
CA ALA A 133 -7.08 -8.64 -8.49
C ALA A 133 -8.56 -8.50 -8.10
N TRP A 134 -9.44 -9.22 -8.78
CA TRP A 134 -10.88 -9.23 -8.48
C TRP A 134 -11.17 -9.70 -7.05
N VAL A 135 -10.57 -10.83 -6.63
CA VAL A 135 -10.71 -11.34 -5.25
C VAL A 135 -10.18 -10.32 -4.23
N SER A 136 -9.06 -9.68 -4.53
CA SER A 136 -8.51 -8.66 -3.63
C SER A 136 -9.47 -7.48 -3.45
N HIS A 137 -10.06 -6.98 -4.53
CA HIS A 137 -11.06 -5.91 -4.44
C HIS A 137 -12.33 -6.36 -3.71
N ALA A 138 -12.79 -7.60 -3.91
CA ALA A 138 -13.92 -8.14 -3.15
C ALA A 138 -13.64 -8.20 -1.64
N VAL A 139 -12.44 -8.65 -1.26
CA VAL A 139 -11.98 -8.68 0.15
C VAL A 139 -11.89 -7.26 0.71
N MET A 140 -11.40 -6.27 -0.06
CA MET A 140 -11.42 -4.86 0.34
C MET A 140 -12.83 -4.39 0.68
N VAL A 141 -13.83 -4.69 -0.19
CA VAL A 141 -15.23 -4.30 0.06
C VAL A 141 -15.76 -4.93 1.35
N VAL A 142 -15.42 -6.21 1.63
CA VAL A 142 -15.79 -6.85 2.90
C VAL A 142 -15.21 -6.10 4.10
N PHE A 143 -13.94 -5.69 4.07
CA PHE A 143 -13.36 -4.89 5.16
C PHE A 143 -14.05 -3.54 5.33
N LEU A 144 -14.42 -2.87 4.24
CA LEU A 144 -15.18 -1.61 4.30
C LEU A 144 -16.58 -1.81 4.89
N LEU A 145 -17.25 -2.92 4.60
CA LEU A 145 -18.55 -3.25 5.22
C LEU A 145 -18.43 -3.57 6.71
N ILE A 146 -17.39 -4.32 7.12
CA ILE A 146 -17.11 -4.55 8.54
C ILE A 146 -16.80 -3.23 9.26
N LEU A 147 -16.12 -2.31 8.60
CA LEU A 147 -15.83 -0.99 9.15
C LEU A 147 -17.12 -0.17 9.36
N LEU A 148 -18.08 -0.25 8.43
CA LEU A 148 -19.40 0.36 8.57
C LEU A 148 -20.13 -0.12 9.83
N GLU A 149 -20.15 -1.43 10.10
CA GLU A 149 -20.76 -2.01 11.29
C GLU A 149 -20.02 -1.63 12.59
N SER A 150 -18.70 -1.47 12.50
CA SER A 150 -17.85 -1.17 13.66
C SER A 150 -17.90 0.29 14.11
N MET A 151 -18.40 1.20 13.26
CA MET A 151 -18.45 2.64 13.53
C MET A 151 -19.84 3.20 13.37
N VAL A 152 -20.51 3.48 14.48
CA VAL A 152 -21.88 4.07 14.52
C VAL A 152 -21.98 5.41 13.78
N LEU A 153 -20.87 6.14 13.62
CA LEU A 153 -20.81 7.42 12.90
C LEU A 153 -20.87 7.29 11.38
N LEU A 154 -20.58 6.09 10.84
CA LEU A 154 -20.62 5.84 9.40
C LEU A 154 -22.07 5.61 8.97
N GLY A 155 -22.64 6.61 8.33
CA GLY A 155 -24.05 6.62 7.93
C GLY A 155 -24.29 6.12 6.49
N PRO A 156 -25.53 6.36 5.97
CA PRO A 156 -25.92 5.94 4.60
C PRO A 156 -25.03 6.47 3.49
N VAL A 157 -24.42 7.64 3.69
CA VAL A 157 -23.50 8.25 2.71
C VAL A 157 -22.25 7.40 2.54
N TYR A 158 -21.71 6.84 3.64
CA TYR A 158 -20.58 5.92 3.57
C TYR A 158 -20.96 4.64 2.81
N LEU A 159 -22.11 4.05 3.13
CA LEU A 159 -22.62 2.86 2.42
C LEU A 159 -22.79 3.12 0.92
N ALA A 160 -23.38 4.27 0.55
CA ALA A 160 -23.50 4.67 -0.85
C ALA A 160 -22.13 4.78 -1.53
N GLY A 161 -21.11 5.31 -0.84
CA GLY A 161 -19.73 5.35 -1.32
C GLY A 161 -19.14 3.96 -1.54
N VAL A 162 -19.32 3.03 -0.60
CA VAL A 162 -18.86 1.64 -0.73
C VAL A 162 -19.54 0.94 -1.91
N VAL A 163 -20.85 1.09 -2.07
CA VAL A 163 -21.60 0.52 -3.20
C VAL A 163 -21.12 1.09 -4.54
N LEU A 164 -20.88 2.40 -4.60
CA LEU A 164 -20.34 3.04 -5.81
C LEU A 164 -18.95 2.48 -6.16
N VAL A 165 -18.04 2.39 -5.19
CA VAL A 165 -16.70 1.84 -5.41
C VAL A 165 -16.80 0.38 -5.84
N ALA A 166 -17.61 -0.44 -5.18
CA ALA A 166 -17.83 -1.83 -5.57
C ALA A 166 -18.35 -1.95 -7.00
N GLY A 167 -19.30 -1.11 -7.40
CA GLY A 167 -19.84 -1.06 -8.75
C GLY A 167 -18.80 -0.70 -9.81
N LEU A 168 -17.93 0.28 -9.52
CA LEU A 168 -16.83 0.67 -10.42
C LEU A 168 -15.74 -0.39 -10.57
N LEU A 169 -15.55 -1.26 -9.58
CA LEU A 169 -14.54 -2.32 -9.64
C LEU A 169 -15.02 -3.60 -10.34
N ILE A 170 -16.32 -3.75 -10.55
CA ILE A 170 -16.92 -4.87 -11.32
C ILE A 170 -16.90 -4.58 -12.83
N TYR A 171 -16.81 -3.31 -13.23
CA TYR A 171 -16.84 -2.87 -14.62
C TYR A 171 -15.44 -2.82 -15.22
#